data_caed995dde09147e14000e309a672f8b
#
_entry.id   caed995dde09147e14000e309a672f8b
#
_cell.length_a   1.000
_cell.length_b   1.000
_cell.length_c   1.000
_cell.angle_alpha   90.00
_cell.angle_beta   90.00
_cell.angle_gamma   90.00
#
_symmetry.space_group_name_H-M   'P 1'
#
loop_
_entity.id
_entity.type
_entity.pdbx_description
1 polymer ?
#
loop_
_entity_poly.entity_id
_entity_poly.type
_entity_poly.pdbx_seq_one_letter_code
_entity_poly.pdbx_strand_id
1 'polypeptide(L)'
;MFKANIYQNRRKILCEGLESGIIFLPGNNLVPMNYPSNTLRFRQDSNFLYYCGLDYPELNLIIDVISGETLLFGDNLTVQDIVWEGSRTSIETMAKSSGISTIKSNSELKNYLSIINGNIHTLPTYRADQKIFLNNTLNGSNNGSSKSLIQN
;
A
#
# COMPACT_ATOMS: atom_id res chain seq x y z
N MET A 1 0.27 12.43 -12.73
CA MET A 1 1.26 11.46 -12.26
C MET A 1 2.66 11.94 -12.64
N PHE A 2 3.64 11.86 -11.72
CA PHE A 2 5.03 12.21 -12.03
C PHE A 2 5.74 11.06 -12.74
N LYS A 3 6.99 11.29 -13.20
CA LYS A 3 7.85 10.23 -13.75
C LYS A 3 8.26 9.24 -12.66
N ALA A 4 8.46 7.97 -13.00
CA ALA A 4 8.81 6.88 -12.09
C ALA A 4 10.01 7.20 -11.16
N ASN A 5 11.05 7.85 -11.70
CA ASN A 5 12.24 8.20 -10.95
C ASN A 5 11.98 9.14 -9.76
N ILE A 6 10.93 9.96 -9.82
CA ILE A 6 10.55 10.86 -8.71
C ILE A 6 10.04 10.03 -7.53
N TYR A 7 9.18 9.04 -7.79
CA TYR A 7 8.67 8.15 -6.75
C TYR A 7 9.78 7.26 -6.17
N GLN A 8 10.65 6.73 -7.02
CA GLN A 8 11.81 5.96 -6.58
C GLN A 8 12.72 6.77 -5.65
N ASN A 9 13.02 8.03 -6.00
CA ASN A 9 13.84 8.91 -5.18
C ASN A 9 13.17 9.23 -3.83
N ARG A 10 11.86 9.49 -3.82
CA ARG A 10 11.11 9.73 -2.58
C ARG A 10 11.16 8.51 -1.65
N ARG A 11 10.97 7.30 -2.18
CA ARG A 11 11.09 6.06 -1.40
C ARG A 11 12.50 5.84 -0.87
N LYS A 12 13.51 6.12 -1.68
CA LYS A 12 14.91 6.06 -1.25
C LYS A 12 15.18 6.98 -0.07
N ILE A 13 14.80 8.26 -0.17
CA ILE A 13 14.96 9.24 0.94
C ILE A 13 14.22 8.78 2.20
N LEU A 14 13.03 8.18 2.05
CA LEU A 14 12.29 7.65 3.19
C LEU A 14 13.05 6.52 3.91
N CYS A 15 13.70 5.64 3.16
CA CYS A 15 14.53 4.56 3.74
C CYS A 15 15.78 5.09 4.45
N GLU A 16 16.39 6.18 3.98
CA GLU A 16 17.61 6.76 4.59
C GLU A 16 17.41 7.20 6.06
N GLY A 17 16.16 7.44 6.47
CA GLY A 17 15.82 7.79 7.86
C GLY A 17 15.65 6.59 8.80
N LEU A 18 15.86 5.35 8.32
CA LEU A 18 15.59 4.13 9.08
C LEU A 18 16.80 3.19 9.01
N GLU A 19 17.01 2.42 10.09
CA GLU A 19 18.13 1.49 10.18
C GLU A 19 17.82 0.14 9.53
N SER A 20 16.59 -0.37 9.69
CA SER A 20 16.19 -1.69 9.20
C SER A 20 14.67 -1.89 9.24
N GLY A 21 14.20 -3.00 8.68
CA GLY A 21 12.80 -3.39 8.67
C GLY A 21 12.13 -3.12 7.34
N ILE A 22 10.82 -3.08 7.35
CA ILE A 22 10.01 -2.73 6.18
C ILE A 22 9.14 -1.50 6.48
N ILE A 23 8.82 -0.75 5.45
CA ILE A 23 7.84 0.33 5.50
C ILE A 23 6.56 -0.18 4.83
N PHE A 24 5.47 -0.19 5.57
CA PHE A 24 4.15 -0.57 5.06
C PHE A 24 3.28 0.67 4.89
N LEU A 25 2.89 0.96 3.65
CA LEU A 25 2.04 2.08 3.27
C LEU A 25 0.76 1.52 2.65
N PRO A 26 -0.33 1.37 3.42
CA PRO A 26 -1.60 0.96 2.86
C PRO A 26 -2.25 2.09 2.06
N GLY A 27 -2.81 1.75 0.91
CA GLY A 27 -3.72 2.62 0.20
C GLY A 27 -5.13 2.59 0.80
N ASN A 28 -5.98 3.49 0.35
CA ASN A 28 -7.39 3.51 0.74
C ASN A 28 -8.19 2.48 -0.06
N ASN A 29 -9.27 2.02 0.57
CA ASN A 29 -10.28 1.18 -0.07
C ASN A 29 -11.55 2.00 -0.36
N LEU A 30 -12.45 1.43 -1.17
CA LEU A 30 -13.79 1.97 -1.36
C LEU A 30 -14.54 1.92 -0.02
N VAL A 31 -15.25 3.00 0.29
CA VAL A 31 -16.05 3.10 1.54
C VAL A 31 -17.52 3.14 1.17
N PRO A 32 -18.32 2.14 1.57
CA PRO A 32 -19.75 2.14 1.32
C PRO A 32 -20.46 3.22 2.13
N MET A 33 -21.48 3.84 1.55
CA MET A 33 -22.35 4.79 2.25
C MET A 33 -23.43 4.07 3.04
N ASN A 34 -24.15 3.15 2.41
CA ASN A 34 -25.29 2.43 3.00
C ASN A 34 -25.32 0.94 2.62
N TYR A 35 -24.83 0.56 1.44
CA TYR A 35 -24.66 -0.83 1.02
C TYR A 35 -23.40 -0.97 0.14
N PRO A 36 -22.83 -2.17 -0.01
CA PRO A 36 -21.48 -2.37 -0.54
C PRO A 36 -21.21 -1.73 -1.91
N SER A 37 -22.18 -1.76 -2.82
CA SER A 37 -22.02 -1.20 -4.18
C SER A 37 -22.28 0.30 -4.28
N ASN A 38 -22.78 0.95 -3.23
CA ASN A 38 -22.99 2.40 -3.18
C ASN A 38 -21.88 3.06 -2.36
N THR A 39 -20.78 3.40 -3.02
CA THR A 39 -19.58 3.92 -2.35
C THR A 39 -19.49 5.44 -2.43
N LEU A 40 -18.81 6.01 -1.44
CA LEU A 40 -18.31 7.38 -1.52
C LEU A 40 -17.35 7.52 -2.70
N ARG A 41 -17.22 8.75 -3.22
CA ARG A 41 -16.21 9.03 -4.23
C ARG A 41 -14.84 8.62 -3.69
N PHE A 42 -14.14 7.77 -4.43
CA PHE A 42 -12.82 7.31 -4.05
C PHE A 42 -11.82 8.47 -3.94
N ARG A 43 -11.00 8.42 -2.93
CA ARG A 43 -9.83 9.27 -2.75
C ARG A 43 -8.71 8.45 -2.11
N GLN A 44 -7.59 8.40 -2.78
CA GLN A 44 -6.41 7.71 -2.27
C GLN A 44 -5.78 8.44 -1.09
N ASP A 45 -5.08 7.71 -0.24
CA ASP A 45 -4.26 8.27 0.84
C ASP A 45 -3.16 9.17 0.28
N SER A 46 -2.96 10.31 0.93
CA SER A 46 -2.01 11.33 0.45
C SER A 46 -0.55 10.86 0.52
N ASN A 47 -0.20 10.08 1.53
CA ASN A 47 1.15 9.51 1.66
C ASN A 47 1.38 8.44 0.59
N PHE A 48 0.38 7.57 0.38
CA PHE A 48 0.43 6.59 -0.69
C PHE A 48 0.63 7.26 -2.07
N LEU A 49 -0.13 8.31 -2.35
CA LEU A 49 0.03 9.10 -3.58
C LEU A 49 1.42 9.74 -3.68
N TYR A 50 1.96 10.24 -2.58
CA TYR A 50 3.28 10.87 -2.59
C TYR A 50 4.40 9.88 -2.92
N TYR A 51 4.34 8.66 -2.37
CA TYR A 51 5.39 7.65 -2.55
C TYR A 51 5.16 6.72 -3.74
N CYS A 52 3.92 6.58 -4.24
CA CYS A 52 3.54 5.63 -5.27
C CYS A 52 2.89 6.29 -6.51
N GLY A 53 2.09 7.33 -6.32
CA GLY A 53 1.42 8.06 -7.40
C GLY A 53 0.24 7.35 -8.02
N LEU A 54 -0.23 6.24 -7.45
CA LEU A 54 -1.33 5.44 -7.97
C LEU A 54 -2.63 5.80 -7.23
N ASP A 55 -3.62 6.27 -7.97
CA ASP A 55 -4.92 6.71 -7.46
C ASP A 55 -5.99 5.66 -7.75
N TYR A 56 -5.80 4.47 -7.19
CA TYR A 56 -6.72 3.33 -7.32
C TYR A 56 -6.93 2.68 -5.94
N PRO A 57 -8.15 2.14 -5.67
CA PRO A 57 -8.42 1.45 -4.41
C PRO A 57 -7.68 0.12 -4.30
N GLU A 58 -7.61 -0.40 -3.08
CA GLU A 58 -7.11 -1.75 -2.78
C GLU A 58 -5.66 -2.01 -3.16
N LEU A 59 -4.85 -0.96 -3.19
CA LEU A 59 -3.41 -1.07 -3.39
C LEU A 59 -2.67 -0.92 -2.07
N ASN A 60 -1.61 -1.71 -1.89
CA ASN A 60 -0.76 -1.63 -0.71
C ASN A 60 0.71 -1.64 -1.14
N LEU A 61 1.55 -0.87 -0.46
CA LEU A 61 2.96 -0.75 -0.78
C LEU A 61 3.81 -1.22 0.39
N ILE A 62 4.80 -2.06 0.10
CA ILE A 62 5.85 -2.44 1.06
C ILE A 62 7.20 -2.06 0.46
N ILE A 63 8.05 -1.45 1.30
CA ILE A 63 9.41 -1.07 0.93
C ILE A 63 10.36 -1.71 1.94
N ASP A 64 11.30 -2.50 1.48
CA ASP A 64 12.38 -3.00 2.30
C ASP A 64 13.42 -1.90 2.53
N VAL A 65 13.71 -1.59 3.79
CA VAL A 65 14.57 -0.45 4.16
C VAL A 65 16.01 -0.68 3.72
N ILE A 66 16.51 -1.91 3.80
CA ILE A 66 17.91 -2.22 3.53
C ILE A 66 18.17 -2.32 2.03
N SER A 67 17.35 -3.09 1.32
CA SER A 67 17.53 -3.31 -0.11
C SER A 67 16.96 -2.18 -0.98
N GLY A 68 16.02 -1.41 -0.45
CA GLY A 68 15.23 -0.45 -1.20
C GLY A 68 14.19 -1.09 -2.13
N GLU A 69 14.06 -2.43 -2.11
CA GLU A 69 13.08 -3.13 -2.92
C GLU A 69 11.67 -2.67 -2.56
N THR A 70 10.88 -2.45 -3.58
CA THR A 70 9.48 -2.00 -3.42
C THR A 70 8.55 -3.03 -4.02
N LEU A 71 7.58 -3.47 -3.23
CA LEU A 71 6.53 -4.40 -3.63
C LEU A 71 5.18 -3.69 -3.67
N LEU A 72 4.45 -3.88 -4.76
CA LEU A 72 3.07 -3.44 -4.87
C LEU A 72 2.14 -4.65 -4.70
N PHE A 73 1.25 -4.57 -3.73
CA PHE A 73 0.18 -5.52 -3.54
C PHE A 73 -1.11 -4.96 -4.13
N GLY A 74 -1.78 -5.78 -4.94
CA GLY A 74 -3.03 -5.43 -5.60
C GLY A 74 -3.39 -6.50 -6.62
N ASP A 75 -4.62 -6.45 -7.09
CA ASP A 75 -5.16 -7.44 -8.03
C ASP A 75 -5.70 -6.74 -9.29
N ASN A 76 -5.64 -7.42 -10.42
CA ASN A 76 -6.32 -6.98 -11.62
C ASN A 76 -7.84 -7.17 -11.46
N LEU A 77 -8.62 -6.34 -12.13
CA LEU A 77 -10.06 -6.52 -12.18
C LEU A 77 -10.41 -7.86 -12.84
N THR A 78 -11.39 -8.55 -12.28
CA THR A 78 -11.99 -9.71 -12.93
C THR A 78 -12.83 -9.27 -14.14
N VAL A 79 -13.17 -10.21 -15.01
CA VAL A 79 -14.07 -9.94 -16.15
C VAL A 79 -15.41 -9.38 -15.66
N GLN A 80 -15.90 -9.86 -14.52
CA GLN A 80 -17.15 -9.39 -13.93
C GLN A 80 -17.03 -7.96 -13.43
N ASP A 81 -15.92 -7.59 -12.80
CA ASP A 81 -15.65 -6.21 -12.35
C ASP A 81 -15.61 -5.26 -13.55
N ILE A 82 -14.96 -5.66 -14.65
CA ILE A 82 -14.87 -4.86 -15.88
C ILE A 82 -16.26 -4.59 -16.48
N VAL A 83 -17.17 -5.55 -16.42
CA VAL A 83 -18.55 -5.39 -16.92
C VAL A 83 -19.31 -4.34 -16.12
N TRP A 84 -19.10 -4.27 -14.79
CA TRP A 84 -19.84 -3.35 -13.91
C TRP A 84 -19.15 -1.99 -13.72
N GLU A 85 -17.82 -1.96 -13.66
CA GLU A 85 -17.05 -0.76 -13.31
C GLU A 85 -16.31 -0.14 -14.50
N GLY A 86 -16.24 -0.85 -15.63
CA GLY A 86 -15.41 -0.47 -16.78
C GLY A 86 -13.97 -0.97 -16.68
N SER A 87 -13.23 -0.81 -17.76
CA SER A 87 -11.82 -1.23 -17.82
C SER A 87 -10.92 -0.30 -16.99
N ARG A 88 -9.98 -0.89 -16.27
CA ARG A 88 -8.93 -0.19 -15.53
C ARG A 88 -7.56 -0.57 -16.11
N THR A 89 -6.59 0.34 -16.00
CA THR A 89 -5.18 0.03 -16.29
C THR A 89 -4.72 -1.18 -15.48
N SER A 90 -4.02 -2.12 -16.12
CA SER A 90 -3.51 -3.30 -15.43
C SER A 90 -2.52 -2.93 -14.32
N ILE A 91 -2.45 -3.78 -13.27
CA ILE A 91 -1.56 -3.53 -12.15
C ILE A 91 -0.07 -3.49 -12.57
N GLU A 92 0.30 -4.25 -13.60
CA GLU A 92 1.66 -4.26 -14.14
C GLU A 92 2.02 -2.91 -14.76
N THR A 93 1.10 -2.33 -15.51
CA THR A 93 1.28 -1.00 -16.10
C THR A 93 1.32 0.08 -15.03
N MET A 94 0.48 -0.02 -14.01
CA MET A 94 0.50 0.87 -12.86
C MET A 94 1.83 0.79 -12.10
N ALA A 95 2.29 -0.41 -11.75
CA ALA A 95 3.55 -0.64 -11.06
C ALA A 95 4.73 -0.05 -11.83
N LYS A 96 4.81 -0.32 -13.13
CA LYS A 96 5.84 0.22 -14.02
C LYS A 96 5.85 1.75 -14.04
N SER A 97 4.69 2.39 -14.06
CA SER A 97 4.58 3.84 -14.05
C SER A 97 5.05 4.48 -12.74
N SER A 98 5.04 3.72 -11.64
CA SER A 98 5.58 4.10 -10.33
C SER A 98 7.04 3.64 -10.11
N GLY A 99 7.64 2.95 -11.08
CA GLY A 99 9.00 2.39 -10.97
C GLY A 99 9.08 1.23 -9.98
N ILE A 100 8.05 0.38 -9.95
CA ILE A 100 7.96 -0.83 -9.13
C ILE A 100 8.00 -2.04 -10.07
N SER A 101 8.85 -3.01 -9.75
CA SER A 101 9.05 -4.22 -10.55
C SER A 101 8.38 -5.46 -9.94
N THR A 102 8.20 -5.47 -8.62
CA THR A 102 7.68 -6.63 -7.90
C THR A 102 6.22 -6.39 -7.53
N ILE A 103 5.34 -7.29 -7.99
CA ILE A 103 3.90 -7.24 -7.76
C ILE A 103 3.47 -8.54 -7.08
N LYS A 104 2.55 -8.43 -6.13
CA LYS A 104 1.92 -9.57 -5.44
C LYS A 104 0.41 -9.35 -5.31
N SER A 105 -0.32 -10.46 -5.20
CA SER A 105 -1.75 -10.41 -4.90
C SER A 105 -2.00 -9.90 -3.48
N ASN A 106 -3.12 -9.19 -3.28
CA ASN A 106 -3.56 -8.76 -1.94
C ASN A 106 -3.82 -9.95 -0.99
N SER A 107 -4.18 -11.10 -1.52
CA SER A 107 -4.35 -12.33 -0.74
C SER A 107 -3.06 -12.79 -0.05
N GLU A 108 -1.90 -12.44 -0.59
CA GLU A 108 -0.58 -12.77 -0.02
C GLU A 108 -0.12 -11.78 1.04
N LEU A 109 -0.71 -10.57 1.12
CA LEU A 109 -0.24 -9.46 1.96
C LEU A 109 -0.10 -9.87 3.44
N LYS A 110 -1.15 -10.45 4.01
CA LYS A 110 -1.16 -10.85 5.42
C LYS A 110 -0.11 -11.91 5.73
N ASN A 111 0.01 -12.90 4.86
CA ASN A 111 1.03 -13.94 5.00
C ASN A 111 2.44 -13.36 4.85
N TYR A 112 2.64 -12.47 3.88
CA TYR A 112 3.93 -11.79 3.69
C TYR A 112 4.34 -11.02 4.94
N LEU A 113 3.44 -10.22 5.52
CA LEU A 113 3.73 -9.45 6.74
C LEU A 113 3.96 -10.36 7.97
N SER A 114 3.31 -11.52 8.04
CA SER A 114 3.46 -12.45 9.18
C SER A 114 4.83 -13.14 9.24
N ILE A 115 5.51 -13.29 8.10
CA ILE A 115 6.84 -13.94 8.03
C ILE A 115 7.99 -12.95 8.17
N ILE A 116 7.72 -11.65 8.18
CA ILE A 116 8.75 -10.62 8.36
C ILE A 116 9.30 -10.69 9.79
N ASN A 117 10.60 -10.92 9.90
CA ASN A 117 11.34 -10.84 11.13
C ASN A 117 11.98 -9.45 11.26
N GLY A 118 11.34 -8.54 11.98
CA GLY A 118 11.86 -7.18 12.14
C GLY A 118 10.78 -6.12 12.35
N ASN A 119 11.19 -4.88 12.32
CA ASN A 119 10.28 -3.76 12.51
C ASN A 119 9.41 -3.54 11.28
N ILE A 120 8.12 -3.31 11.51
CA ILE A 120 7.19 -2.83 10.49
C ILE A 120 6.89 -1.37 10.80
N HIS A 121 7.36 -0.48 9.93
CA HIS A 121 7.14 0.94 10.04
C HIS A 121 5.87 1.34 9.28
N THR A 122 5.03 2.14 9.90
CA THR A 122 3.82 2.69 9.28
C THR A 122 3.76 4.20 9.48
N LEU A 123 3.12 4.90 8.57
CA LEU A 123 2.78 6.32 8.79
C LEU A 123 1.54 6.44 9.68
N PRO A 124 1.39 7.56 10.40
CA PRO A 124 0.20 7.80 11.22
C PRO A 124 -1.06 7.75 10.37
N THR A 125 -2.03 6.98 10.81
CA THR A 125 -3.35 6.89 10.19
C THR A 125 -4.38 7.65 11.02
N TYR A 126 -5.16 8.47 10.36
CA TYR A 126 -6.20 9.29 11.01
C TYR A 126 -7.60 8.71 10.80
N ARG A 127 -7.83 7.98 9.71
CA ARG A 127 -9.11 7.36 9.37
C ARG A 127 -9.33 6.09 10.19
N ALA A 128 -10.56 5.91 10.69
CA ALA A 128 -10.91 4.75 11.50
C ALA A 128 -10.85 3.42 10.73
N ASP A 129 -11.29 3.41 9.47
CA ASP A 129 -11.24 2.26 8.58
C ASP A 129 -9.79 1.80 8.32
N GLN A 130 -8.87 2.74 8.10
CA GLN A 130 -7.45 2.47 7.95
C GLN A 130 -6.84 1.90 9.25
N LYS A 131 -7.21 2.42 10.41
CA LYS A 131 -6.75 1.88 11.70
C LYS A 131 -7.20 0.43 11.90
N ILE A 132 -8.46 0.14 11.58
CA ILE A 132 -9.01 -1.22 11.65
C ILE A 132 -8.28 -2.15 10.67
N PHE A 133 -8.06 -1.70 9.43
CA PHE A 133 -7.34 -2.46 8.43
C PHE A 133 -5.92 -2.79 8.90
N LEU A 134 -5.14 -1.80 9.38
CA LEU A 134 -3.80 -2.01 9.90
C LEU A 134 -3.79 -2.98 11.09
N ASN A 135 -4.68 -2.80 12.04
CA ASN A 135 -4.76 -3.71 13.19
C ASN A 135 -5.05 -5.14 12.76
N ASN A 136 -6.02 -5.36 11.87
CA ASN A 136 -6.38 -6.69 11.38
C ASN A 136 -5.27 -7.34 10.54
N THR A 137 -4.48 -6.53 9.86
CA THR A 137 -3.40 -6.99 8.99
C THR A 137 -2.13 -7.30 9.79
N LEU A 138 -1.81 -6.49 10.81
CA LEU A 138 -0.59 -6.61 11.61
C LEU A 138 -0.74 -7.50 12.84
N ASN A 139 -1.94 -7.68 13.39
CA ASN A 139 -2.17 -8.54 14.57
C ASN A 139 -1.90 -10.05 14.34
N GLY A 140 -1.55 -10.44 13.13
CA GLY A 140 -1.08 -11.81 12.82
C GLY A 140 0.44 -11.93 12.75
N SER A 141 1.18 -10.83 12.85
CA SER A 141 2.64 -10.84 12.87
C SER A 141 3.13 -10.99 14.31
N ASN A 142 3.80 -12.10 14.59
CA ASN A 142 4.34 -12.41 15.92
C ASN A 142 5.53 -11.55 16.37
N ASN A 143 5.88 -10.50 15.66
CA ASN A 143 7.09 -9.75 15.89
C ASN A 143 6.86 -8.24 15.90
N GLY A 144 7.15 -7.67 17.04
CA GLY A 144 7.59 -6.30 17.18
C GLY A 144 6.48 -5.24 17.09
N SER A 145 6.53 -4.32 18.00
CA SER A 145 5.72 -3.12 17.99
C SER A 145 5.78 -2.42 16.63
N SER A 146 4.65 -2.28 15.99
CA SER A 146 4.51 -1.35 14.86
C SER A 146 4.89 0.04 15.36
N LYS A 147 6.08 0.50 14.99
CA LYS A 147 6.50 1.86 15.33
C LYS A 147 5.95 2.80 14.28
N SER A 148 5.13 3.77 14.69
CA SER A 148 4.78 4.90 13.84
C SER A 148 6.07 5.62 13.42
N LEU A 149 6.23 5.91 12.12
CA LEU A 149 7.39 6.64 11.58
C LEU A 149 7.48 8.09 12.06
N ILE A 150 6.46 8.57 12.75
CA ILE A 150 6.44 9.91 13.35
C ILE A 150 6.08 9.74 14.83
N GLN A 151 7.08 9.60 15.66
CA GLN A 151 7.01 10.04 17.05
C GLN A 151 7.78 11.36 17.13
N ASN A 152 7.02 12.47 17.21
CA ASN A 152 7.37 13.88 17.33
C ASN A 152 7.64 14.61 16.04
#